data_8344c93cc399f08910308c642da04926
#
_entry.id   8344c93cc399f08910308c642da04926
#
_cell.length_a   1.000
_cell.length_b   1.000
_cell.length_c   1.000
_cell.angle_alpha   90.00
_cell.angle_beta   90.00
_cell.angle_gamma   90.00
#
_symmetry.space_group_name_H-M   'P 1'
#
loop_
_entity.id
_entity.type
_entity.pdbx_description
1 polymer ?
#
loop_
_entity_poly.entity_id
_entity_poly.type
_entity_poly.pdbx_seq_one_letter_code
_entity_poly.pdbx_strand_id
1 'polypeptide(L)'
;MTQNEYMKMLEIQLGKFSQSTRQEILEDYENHFAEAMSQGKSEEEIINELGDIQDMIDEIPDEDLSQENTPENSMYDGAEACSAADEDSSGRRVISDCTDTYRKIVADCKATDVLVRTSADDKLYVQYENYNNSAKTDNSANFYQYEKDGVFYVGMKKNETAARNVTIGFLGFHMDIPNVRSYDSGKMIIDIPAGFKELEIVTGSGDAELTDVTGETLSVRTASGDIDMSRVKYQNINVSATSGDIEIKDIAAELLEIGATSGDAEIENISAKMLKLSTSSGDVEARNIVAEQTEVRTSSGDSEFSGRVAKYFGRSGSGD
;
A
#
# COMPACT_ATOMS: atom_id res chain seq x y z
N MET A 1 31.75 8.58 -16.72
CA MET A 1 30.82 9.28 -15.81
C MET A 1 31.68 9.94 -14.72
N THR A 2 31.40 11.17 -14.34
CA THR A 2 32.12 11.87 -13.26
C THR A 2 31.38 11.66 -11.93
N GLN A 3 32.06 11.90 -10.81
CA GLN A 3 31.45 11.88 -9.47
C GLN A 3 30.17 12.73 -9.45
N ASN A 4 30.21 13.92 -10.02
CA ASN A 4 29.09 14.86 -10.02
C ASN A 4 27.89 14.34 -10.83
N GLU A 5 28.13 13.64 -11.93
CA GLU A 5 27.09 12.99 -12.72
C GLU A 5 26.48 11.80 -11.97
N TYR A 6 27.30 10.99 -11.31
CA TYR A 6 26.84 9.87 -10.48
C TYR A 6 25.99 10.34 -9.31
N MET A 7 26.48 11.31 -8.52
CA MET A 7 25.74 11.87 -7.39
C MET A 7 24.41 12.51 -7.80
N LYS A 8 24.36 13.18 -8.94
CA LYS A 8 23.12 13.75 -9.46
C LYS A 8 22.12 12.68 -9.90
N MET A 9 22.57 11.60 -10.52
CA MET A 9 21.72 10.46 -10.85
C MET A 9 21.20 9.77 -9.59
N LEU A 10 22.05 9.58 -8.60
CA LEU A 10 21.70 9.04 -7.29
C LEU A 10 20.63 9.91 -6.60
N GLU A 11 20.82 11.23 -6.57
CA GLU A 11 19.84 12.18 -6.01
C GLU A 11 18.47 12.09 -6.69
N ILE A 12 18.45 11.97 -8.02
CA ILE A 12 17.21 11.80 -8.79
C ILE A 12 16.50 10.50 -8.44
N GLN A 13 17.24 9.40 -8.37
CA GLN A 13 16.70 8.08 -8.07
C GLN A 13 16.23 7.98 -6.60
N LEU A 14 16.94 8.64 -5.69
CA LEU A 14 16.54 8.76 -4.29
C LEU A 14 15.33 9.69 -4.07
N GLY A 15 14.83 10.34 -5.10
CA GLY A 15 13.68 11.25 -5.02
C GLY A 15 12.41 10.61 -4.44
N LYS A 16 12.29 9.28 -4.49
CA LYS A 16 11.20 8.51 -3.92
C LYS A 16 11.29 8.31 -2.40
N PHE A 17 12.45 8.58 -1.78
CA PHE A 17 12.67 8.37 -0.34
C PHE A 17 12.50 9.66 0.48
N SER A 18 12.39 9.53 1.80
CA SER A 18 12.27 10.66 2.71
C SER A 18 13.47 11.62 2.61
N GLN A 19 13.28 12.90 2.93
CA GLN A 19 14.37 13.88 2.87
C GLN A 19 15.54 13.50 3.78
N SER A 20 15.26 12.92 4.97
CA SER A 20 16.30 12.46 5.90
C SER A 20 17.12 11.31 5.30
N THR A 21 16.44 10.27 4.80
CA THR A 21 17.08 9.10 4.17
C THR A 21 17.90 9.50 2.94
N ARG A 22 17.34 10.37 2.10
CA ARG A 22 18.04 10.91 0.93
C ARG A 22 19.31 11.63 1.31
N GLN A 23 19.24 12.50 2.33
CA GLN A 23 20.38 13.28 2.76
C GLN A 23 21.48 12.41 3.38
N GLU A 24 21.13 11.42 4.20
CA GLU A 24 22.06 10.47 4.79
C GLU A 24 22.80 9.65 3.72
N ILE A 25 22.06 9.11 2.74
CA ILE A 25 22.66 8.34 1.66
C ILE A 25 23.60 9.21 0.80
N LEU A 26 23.18 10.42 0.45
CA LEU A 26 24.03 11.33 -0.33
C LEU A 26 25.31 11.70 0.41
N GLU A 27 25.23 11.99 1.71
CA GLU A 27 26.40 12.31 2.54
C GLU A 27 27.36 11.13 2.65
N ASP A 28 26.86 9.89 2.80
CA ASP A 28 27.69 8.69 2.84
C ASP A 28 28.43 8.44 1.52
N TYR A 29 27.75 8.63 0.40
CA TYR A 29 28.39 8.48 -0.91
C TYR A 29 29.42 9.60 -1.17
N GLU A 30 29.16 10.83 -0.77
CA GLU A 30 30.15 11.93 -0.84
C GLU A 30 31.40 11.59 0.00
N ASN A 31 31.21 11.08 1.21
CA ASN A 31 32.30 10.66 2.10
C ASN A 31 33.08 9.49 1.49
N HIS A 32 32.40 8.53 0.88
CA HIS A 32 33.05 7.40 0.20
C HIS A 32 33.93 7.86 -0.96
N PHE A 33 33.42 8.73 -1.83
CA PHE A 33 34.21 9.33 -2.91
C PHE A 33 35.44 10.06 -2.35
N ALA A 34 35.27 10.88 -1.31
CA ALA A 34 36.35 11.64 -0.69
C ALA A 34 37.45 10.70 -0.11
N GLU A 35 37.04 9.63 0.59
CA GLU A 35 37.97 8.65 1.14
C GLU A 35 38.72 7.87 0.05
N ALA A 36 38.01 7.31 -0.92
CA ALA A 36 38.61 6.54 -2.00
C ALA A 36 39.54 7.38 -2.88
N MET A 37 39.17 8.63 -3.16
CA MET A 37 40.06 9.59 -3.87
C MET A 37 41.31 9.92 -3.02
N SER A 38 41.18 10.04 -1.69
CA SER A 38 42.34 10.22 -0.79
C SER A 38 43.30 9.05 -0.80
N GLN A 39 42.82 7.84 -1.12
CA GLN A 39 43.61 6.62 -1.30
C GLN A 39 44.19 6.50 -2.71
N GLY A 40 43.94 7.45 -3.59
CA GLY A 40 44.53 7.55 -4.93
C GLY A 40 43.71 6.85 -6.03
N LYS A 41 42.46 6.46 -5.75
CA LYS A 41 41.58 5.90 -6.79
C LYS A 41 41.05 7.03 -7.67
N SER A 42 40.80 6.74 -8.95
CA SER A 42 40.14 7.63 -9.89
C SER A 42 38.62 7.57 -9.73
N GLU A 43 37.91 8.63 -10.13
CA GLU A 43 36.44 8.66 -10.12
C GLU A 43 35.86 7.47 -10.89
N GLU A 44 36.47 7.08 -12.01
CA GLU A 44 36.01 5.94 -12.84
C GLU A 44 36.15 4.60 -12.10
N GLU A 45 37.23 4.41 -11.36
CA GLU A 45 37.45 3.20 -10.54
C GLU A 45 36.42 3.13 -9.40
N ILE A 46 36.16 4.26 -8.73
CA ILE A 46 35.19 4.35 -7.64
C ILE A 46 33.78 4.05 -8.15
N ILE A 47 33.38 4.65 -9.26
CA ILE A 47 32.04 4.42 -9.86
C ILE A 47 31.87 2.97 -10.30
N ASN A 48 32.90 2.36 -10.86
CA ASN A 48 32.85 0.93 -11.22
C ASN A 48 32.78 0.01 -10.00
N GLU A 49 33.36 0.41 -8.86
CA GLU A 49 33.25 -0.34 -7.60
C GLU A 49 31.87 -0.16 -6.96
N LEU A 50 31.26 1.02 -7.07
CA LEU A 50 29.93 1.30 -6.54
C LEU A 50 28.80 0.59 -7.31
N GLY A 51 29.04 0.28 -8.60
CA GLY A 51 28.08 -0.46 -9.42
C GLY A 51 26.88 0.37 -9.90
N ASP A 52 25.77 -0.32 -10.20
CA ASP A 52 24.55 0.32 -10.69
C ASP A 52 23.76 0.94 -9.52
N ILE A 53 23.36 2.18 -9.69
CA ILE A 53 22.54 2.92 -8.70
C ILE A 53 21.21 2.20 -8.45
N GLN A 54 20.64 1.56 -9.48
CA GLN A 54 19.36 0.86 -9.36
C GLN A 54 19.45 -0.35 -8.43
N ASP A 55 20.53 -1.14 -8.54
CA ASP A 55 20.75 -2.30 -7.67
C ASP A 55 20.81 -1.89 -6.19
N MET A 56 21.42 -0.74 -5.88
CA MET A 56 21.48 -0.20 -4.52
C MET A 56 20.10 0.28 -4.05
N ILE A 57 19.35 0.93 -4.93
CA ILE A 57 18.02 1.47 -4.60
C ILE A 57 17.02 0.35 -4.31
N ASP A 58 17.13 -0.77 -5.01
CA ASP A 58 16.26 -1.93 -4.82
C ASP A 58 16.58 -2.70 -3.51
N GLU A 59 17.75 -2.45 -2.90
CA GLU A 59 18.10 -2.97 -1.57
C GLU A 59 17.59 -2.08 -0.41
N ILE A 60 17.17 -0.83 -0.69
CA ILE A 60 16.61 0.07 0.33
C ILE A 60 15.17 -0.36 0.60
N PRO A 61 14.79 -0.63 1.86
CA PRO A 61 13.42 -0.99 2.18
C PRO A 61 12.42 0.07 1.70
N ASP A 62 11.32 -0.36 1.09
CA ASP A 62 10.25 0.53 0.60
C ASP A 62 9.61 1.40 1.69
N GLU A 63 9.88 1.08 2.96
CA GLU A 63 9.42 1.82 4.14
C GLU A 63 9.99 3.25 4.24
N ASP A 64 11.06 3.54 3.49
CA ASP A 64 11.70 4.87 3.44
C ASP A 64 11.26 5.75 2.26
N LEU A 65 10.25 5.33 1.51
CA LEU A 65 9.68 6.14 0.44
C LEU A 65 9.14 7.47 0.98
N SER A 66 9.49 8.57 0.31
CA SER A 66 9.09 9.91 0.71
C SER A 66 7.57 10.06 0.71
N GLN A 67 7.01 10.33 1.87
CA GLN A 67 5.60 10.67 2.03
C GLN A 67 5.36 12.18 1.90
N GLU A 68 6.06 12.87 0.98
CA GLU A 68 5.96 14.33 0.87
C GLU A 68 4.59 14.87 0.44
N ASN A 69 3.59 14.00 0.19
CA ASN A 69 2.22 14.43 -0.16
C ASN A 69 1.10 13.73 0.64
N THR A 70 1.40 13.04 1.70
CA THR A 70 0.35 12.62 2.64
C THR A 70 0.28 13.61 3.81
N PRO A 71 -0.91 14.03 4.24
CA PRO A 71 -1.07 14.98 5.35
C PRO A 71 -0.72 14.40 6.74
N GLU A 72 0.20 13.44 6.81
CA GLU A 72 0.43 12.63 8.01
C GLU A 72 1.10 13.35 9.18
N ASN A 73 1.95 14.34 8.93
CA ASN A 73 2.70 14.96 10.02
C ASN A 73 1.97 16.14 10.74
N SER A 74 0.80 16.56 10.25
CA SER A 74 0.00 17.59 10.91
C SER A 74 -1.32 17.12 11.50
N MET A 75 -1.72 15.85 11.28
CA MET A 75 -3.02 15.33 11.71
C MET A 75 -3.07 14.81 13.14
N TYR A 76 -1.93 14.44 13.72
CA TYR A 76 -1.89 13.87 15.08
C TYR A 76 -1.84 14.91 16.21
N ASP A 77 -1.51 16.17 15.89
CA ASP A 77 -1.44 17.25 16.86
C ASP A 77 -2.83 17.89 17.05
N GLY A 78 -3.67 17.25 17.82
CA GLY A 78 -4.98 17.78 18.24
C GLY A 78 -6.20 16.89 18.01
N ALA A 79 -6.06 15.66 17.50
CA ALA A 79 -7.17 14.72 17.45
C ALA A 79 -7.40 14.13 18.85
N GLU A 80 -8.53 14.44 19.48
CA GLU A 80 -8.96 13.74 20.69
C GLU A 80 -9.13 12.26 20.34
N ALA A 81 -8.34 11.38 21.01
CA ALA A 81 -8.54 9.95 20.92
C ALA A 81 -9.99 9.65 21.31
N CYS A 82 -10.75 8.97 20.46
CA CYS A 82 -12.08 8.51 20.81
C CYS A 82 -12.02 7.84 22.18
N SER A 83 -12.82 8.33 23.11
CA SER A 83 -12.92 7.80 24.47
C SER A 83 -13.18 6.30 24.40
N ALA A 84 -12.46 5.56 25.24
CA ALA A 84 -12.44 4.09 25.37
C ALA A 84 -13.63 3.37 24.72
N ALA A 85 -13.38 2.79 23.56
CA ALA A 85 -14.30 1.83 23.00
C ALA A 85 -14.43 0.65 23.98
N ASP A 86 -15.64 0.22 24.27
CA ASP A 86 -15.85 -0.99 25.05
C ASP A 86 -15.26 -2.19 24.29
N GLU A 87 -14.43 -2.98 24.94
CA GLU A 87 -13.97 -4.26 24.39
C GLU A 87 -15.06 -5.30 24.60
N ASP A 88 -15.39 -6.06 23.55
CA ASP A 88 -16.26 -7.22 23.72
C ASP A 88 -15.50 -8.37 24.42
N SER A 89 -16.23 -9.45 24.74
CA SER A 89 -15.65 -10.61 25.42
C SER A 89 -14.54 -11.34 24.63
N SER A 90 -14.32 -10.96 23.35
CA SER A 90 -13.26 -11.49 22.47
C SER A 90 -12.06 -10.54 22.31
N GLY A 91 -12.07 -9.38 22.99
CA GLY A 91 -11.00 -8.37 22.90
C GLY A 91 -11.10 -7.51 21.65
N ARG A 92 -12.27 -7.49 20.97
CA ARG A 92 -12.54 -6.58 19.85
C ARG A 92 -13.04 -5.26 20.39
N ARG A 93 -12.51 -4.16 19.84
CA ARG A 93 -13.04 -2.84 20.15
C ARG A 93 -14.35 -2.60 19.41
N VAL A 94 -15.40 -2.33 20.18
CA VAL A 94 -16.74 -2.04 19.67
C VAL A 94 -16.89 -0.52 19.50
N ILE A 95 -17.24 -0.09 18.29
CA ILE A 95 -17.59 1.31 18.03
C ILE A 95 -19.09 1.29 17.74
N SER A 96 -19.88 1.57 18.75
CA SER A 96 -21.34 1.57 18.64
C SER A 96 -21.86 2.78 17.88
N ASP A 97 -22.96 2.59 17.10
CA ASP A 97 -23.74 3.63 16.42
C ASP A 97 -23.00 4.43 15.33
N CYS A 98 -22.20 3.75 14.49
CA CYS A 98 -21.40 4.41 13.47
C CYS A 98 -22.14 4.73 12.16
N THR A 99 -23.24 4.05 11.83
CA THR A 99 -23.94 4.22 10.54
C THR A 99 -24.51 5.62 10.32
N ASP A 100 -24.96 6.28 11.40
CA ASP A 100 -25.47 7.65 11.33
C ASP A 100 -24.39 8.70 11.64
N THR A 101 -23.27 8.29 12.22
CA THR A 101 -22.17 9.18 12.68
C THR A 101 -21.09 9.33 11.63
N TYR A 102 -20.67 8.22 11.00
CA TYR A 102 -19.58 8.23 10.04
C TYR A 102 -20.09 8.02 8.62
N ARG A 103 -19.67 8.89 7.71
CA ARG A 103 -19.90 8.73 6.28
C ARG A 103 -18.80 7.92 5.60
N LYS A 104 -17.57 7.91 6.16
CA LYS A 104 -16.36 7.32 5.59
C LYS A 104 -15.52 6.65 6.66
N ILE A 105 -14.92 5.52 6.31
CA ILE A 105 -13.82 4.89 7.04
C ILE A 105 -12.55 5.02 6.20
N VAL A 106 -11.44 5.42 6.83
CA VAL A 106 -10.09 5.41 6.25
C VAL A 106 -9.22 4.50 7.08
N ALA A 107 -8.78 3.38 6.49
CA ALA A 107 -7.87 2.44 7.11
C ALA A 107 -6.47 2.57 6.47
N ASP A 108 -5.49 3.03 7.27
CA ASP A 108 -4.09 3.15 6.85
C ASP A 108 -3.24 2.13 7.60
N CYS A 109 -3.03 0.98 6.97
CA CYS A 109 -2.54 -0.23 7.64
C CYS A 109 -1.03 -0.44 7.50
N LYS A 110 -0.34 0.34 6.65
CA LYS A 110 1.12 0.26 6.42
C LYS A 110 1.59 -1.16 6.09
N ALA A 111 2.38 -1.81 6.96
CA ALA A 111 2.87 -3.19 6.79
C ALA A 111 1.95 -4.24 7.44
N THR A 112 0.74 -3.85 7.81
CA THR A 112 -0.24 -4.72 8.45
C THR A 112 -1.27 -5.18 7.43
N ASP A 113 -1.55 -6.47 7.38
CA ASP A 113 -2.63 -7.01 6.56
C ASP A 113 -3.98 -6.49 7.05
N VAL A 114 -4.91 -6.27 6.16
CA VAL A 114 -6.25 -5.81 6.51
C VAL A 114 -7.31 -6.76 5.97
N LEU A 115 -8.21 -7.19 6.85
CA LEU A 115 -9.42 -7.91 6.50
C LEU A 115 -10.64 -7.02 6.78
N VAL A 116 -11.42 -6.74 5.75
CA VAL A 116 -12.69 -6.02 5.90
C VAL A 116 -13.86 -6.93 5.49
N ARG A 117 -14.87 -6.99 6.35
CA ARG A 117 -16.09 -7.76 6.09
C ARG A 117 -17.31 -7.11 6.73
N THR A 118 -18.49 -7.53 6.31
CA THR A 118 -19.74 -7.05 6.92
C THR A 118 -19.91 -7.64 8.31
N SER A 119 -20.25 -6.80 9.29
CA SER A 119 -20.59 -7.22 10.64
C SER A 119 -21.95 -7.93 10.70
N ALA A 120 -22.12 -8.82 11.68
CA ALA A 120 -23.34 -9.58 11.85
C ALA A 120 -24.49 -8.78 12.50
N ASP A 121 -24.19 -7.66 13.14
CA ASP A 121 -25.12 -6.87 13.98
C ASP A 121 -25.13 -5.37 13.67
N ASP A 122 -24.71 -5.01 12.45
CA ASP A 122 -24.66 -3.63 11.93
C ASP A 122 -23.81 -2.64 12.77
N LYS A 123 -22.80 -3.17 13.50
CA LYS A 123 -21.86 -2.34 14.25
C LYS A 123 -20.48 -2.36 13.60
N LEU A 124 -19.69 -1.33 13.86
CA LEU A 124 -18.29 -1.26 13.48
C LEU A 124 -17.44 -1.89 14.57
N TYR A 125 -16.63 -2.86 14.21
CA TYR A 125 -15.64 -3.47 15.08
C TYR A 125 -14.26 -3.34 14.47
N VAL A 126 -13.26 -3.07 15.30
CA VAL A 126 -11.87 -3.04 14.89
C VAL A 126 -11.06 -3.91 15.86
N GLN A 127 -10.27 -4.81 15.30
CA GLN A 127 -9.38 -5.69 16.04
C GLN A 127 -8.01 -5.67 15.38
N TYR A 128 -6.96 -5.63 16.18
CA TYR A 128 -5.58 -5.78 15.70
C TYR A 128 -4.92 -7.00 16.33
N GLU A 129 -4.30 -7.83 15.50
CA GLU A 129 -3.56 -9.03 15.89
C GLU A 129 -2.11 -8.91 15.43
N ASN A 130 -1.16 -8.85 16.36
CA ASN A 130 0.27 -8.80 16.05
C ASN A 130 0.83 -10.19 15.80
N TYR A 131 1.48 -10.43 14.65
CA TYR A 131 2.07 -11.73 14.31
C TYR A 131 3.27 -12.12 15.18
N ASN A 132 3.98 -11.15 15.74
CA ASN A 132 5.22 -11.37 16.49
C ASN A 132 5.00 -11.66 17.98
N ASN A 133 3.77 -11.64 18.46
CA ASN A 133 3.50 -11.71 19.89
C ASN A 133 2.76 -12.99 20.28
N SER A 134 3.52 -14.00 20.72
CA SER A 134 2.98 -15.23 21.30
C SER A 134 2.39 -15.06 22.72
N ALA A 135 2.51 -13.89 23.31
CA ALA A 135 1.94 -13.54 24.61
C ALA A 135 0.92 -12.41 24.43
N LYS A 136 -0.24 -12.56 25.06
CA LYS A 136 -1.30 -11.53 25.16
C LYS A 136 -0.79 -10.27 25.88
N THR A 137 0.12 -9.54 25.28
CA THR A 137 0.55 -8.24 25.77
C THR A 137 -0.15 -7.17 24.94
N ASP A 138 -0.61 -6.16 25.63
CA ASP A 138 -1.31 -4.99 25.12
C ASP A 138 -0.61 -4.39 23.88
N ASN A 139 -1.06 -4.79 22.69
CA ASN A 139 -0.53 -4.37 21.39
C ASN A 139 -1.10 -3.02 20.94
N SER A 140 -1.74 -2.29 21.85
CA SER A 140 -2.42 -1.03 21.56
C SER A 140 -1.47 0.14 21.28
N ALA A 141 -0.18 -0.01 21.51
CA ALA A 141 0.76 1.11 21.47
C ALA A 141 0.95 1.75 20.09
N ASN A 142 0.84 0.94 19.01
CA ASN A 142 1.06 1.41 17.63
C ASN A 142 -0.23 1.52 16.80
N PHE A 143 -1.34 1.10 17.35
CA PHE A 143 -2.65 1.23 16.74
C PHE A 143 -3.26 2.61 17.07
N TYR A 144 -3.88 3.26 16.10
CA TYR A 144 -4.65 4.46 16.33
C TYR A 144 -6.06 4.34 15.76
N GLN A 145 -6.97 5.01 16.41
CA GLN A 145 -8.30 5.29 15.88
C GLN A 145 -8.76 6.67 16.36
N TYR A 146 -9.37 7.43 15.48
CA TYR A 146 -9.98 8.72 15.84
C TYR A 146 -11.05 9.13 14.83
N GLU A 147 -11.89 10.06 15.23
CA GLU A 147 -12.89 10.67 14.37
C GLU A 147 -12.51 12.12 14.04
N LYS A 148 -12.74 12.51 12.80
CA LYS A 148 -12.65 13.89 12.37
C LYS A 148 -13.60 14.17 11.22
N ASP A 149 -14.46 15.19 11.36
CA ASP A 149 -15.38 15.66 10.32
C ASP A 149 -16.31 14.56 9.73
N GLY A 150 -16.77 13.63 10.56
CA GLY A 150 -17.60 12.49 10.14
C GLY A 150 -16.86 11.42 9.37
N VAL A 151 -15.53 11.40 9.48
CA VAL A 151 -14.64 10.34 8.95
C VAL A 151 -14.02 9.60 10.13
N PHE A 152 -14.14 8.28 10.12
CA PHE A 152 -13.47 7.41 11.07
C PHE A 152 -12.12 6.97 10.50
N TYR A 153 -11.05 7.28 11.22
CA TYR A 153 -9.69 6.92 10.86
C TYR A 153 -9.20 5.79 11.75
N VAL A 154 -8.62 4.78 11.15
CA VAL A 154 -8.00 3.65 11.84
C VAL A 154 -6.70 3.26 11.14
N GLY A 155 -5.68 2.86 11.89
CA GLY A 155 -4.43 2.45 11.26
C GLY A 155 -3.29 2.21 12.25
N MET A 156 -2.10 2.07 11.69
CA MET A 156 -0.89 1.78 12.43
C MET A 156 0.01 3.00 12.51
N LYS A 157 0.45 3.34 13.74
CA LYS A 157 1.50 4.35 13.95
C LYS A 157 2.85 3.76 13.63
N LYS A 158 3.76 4.61 13.19
CA LYS A 158 5.17 4.26 13.06
C LYS A 158 5.74 3.85 14.43
N ASN A 159 6.38 2.70 14.50
CA ASN A 159 6.93 2.21 15.77
C ASN A 159 8.18 3.02 16.16
N GLU A 160 8.02 3.97 17.07
CA GLU A 160 9.13 4.84 17.52
C GLU A 160 10.16 4.10 18.37
N THR A 161 9.78 2.98 18.99
CA THR A 161 10.68 2.20 19.85
C THR A 161 11.47 1.12 19.12
N ALA A 162 11.06 0.76 17.90
CA ALA A 162 11.70 -0.25 17.10
C ALA A 162 12.74 0.29 16.10
N ALA A 163 13.26 1.49 16.35
CA ALA A 163 14.34 2.03 15.53
C ALA A 163 15.51 1.04 15.50
N ARG A 164 15.77 0.45 14.35
CA ARG A 164 16.88 -0.47 14.11
C ARG A 164 17.89 0.21 13.21
N ASN A 165 19.16 -0.05 13.44
CA ASN A 165 20.17 0.26 12.46
C ASN A 165 20.09 -0.84 11.37
N VAL A 166 19.79 -0.45 10.16
CA VAL A 166 19.81 -1.36 9.00
C VAL A 166 21.18 -1.25 8.35
N THR A 167 21.90 -2.35 8.27
CA THR A 167 23.17 -2.42 7.56
C THR A 167 22.90 -2.90 6.14
N ILE A 168 23.07 -2.04 5.16
CA ILE A 168 23.02 -2.40 3.74
C ILE A 168 24.44 -2.75 3.29
N GLY A 169 24.63 -3.97 2.78
CA GLY A 169 25.91 -4.45 2.26
C GLY A 169 25.87 -4.56 0.75
N PHE A 170 26.69 -3.80 0.04
CA PHE A 170 26.84 -3.87 -1.40
C PHE A 170 28.32 -3.92 -1.78
N LEU A 171 28.74 -4.94 -2.53
CA LEU A 171 30.12 -5.14 -3.01
C LEU A 171 31.23 -4.97 -1.94
N GLY A 172 30.97 -5.39 -0.70
CA GLY A 172 31.92 -5.25 0.41
C GLY A 172 31.88 -3.91 1.14
N PHE A 173 31.04 -3.00 0.70
CA PHE A 173 30.68 -1.77 1.38
C PHE A 173 29.51 -2.08 2.34
N HIS A 174 29.57 -1.55 3.57
CA HIS A 174 28.50 -1.68 4.56
C HIS A 174 28.13 -0.29 5.02
N MET A 175 26.87 0.08 4.78
CA MET A 175 26.30 1.33 5.26
C MET A 175 25.32 1.01 6.39
N ASP A 176 25.50 1.65 7.53
CA ASP A 176 24.56 1.57 8.63
C ASP A 176 23.61 2.78 8.54
N ILE A 177 22.36 2.51 8.19
CA ILE A 177 21.30 3.51 8.25
C ILE A 177 20.76 3.49 9.69
N PRO A 178 21.03 4.53 10.48
CA PRO A 178 20.54 4.59 11.87
C PRO A 178 19.05 4.95 11.89
N ASN A 179 18.36 4.44 12.89
CA ASN A 179 16.96 4.79 13.18
C ASN A 179 15.94 4.45 12.11
N VAL A 180 16.16 3.43 11.30
CA VAL A 180 15.10 2.89 10.43
C VAL A 180 13.95 2.42 11.32
N ARG A 181 12.81 3.07 11.17
CA ARG A 181 11.60 2.76 11.93
C ARG A 181 10.75 1.80 11.12
N SER A 182 10.45 0.63 11.67
CA SER A 182 9.57 -0.36 11.05
C SER A 182 8.16 -0.22 11.61
N TYR A 183 7.18 -0.62 10.82
CA TYR A 183 5.83 -0.86 11.32
C TYR A 183 5.73 -2.27 11.88
N ASP A 184 4.87 -2.47 12.88
CA ASP A 184 4.57 -3.81 13.37
C ASP A 184 3.74 -4.56 12.31
N SER A 185 4.21 -5.73 11.91
CA SER A 185 3.45 -6.63 11.05
C SER A 185 2.38 -7.35 11.86
N GLY A 186 1.19 -7.46 11.31
CA GLY A 186 0.04 -8.08 11.96
C GLY A 186 -1.17 -8.11 11.05
N LYS A 187 -2.33 -8.39 11.60
CA LYS A 187 -3.61 -8.36 10.88
C LYS A 187 -4.58 -7.41 11.57
N MET A 188 -5.12 -6.46 10.81
CA MET A 188 -6.22 -5.60 11.22
C MET A 188 -7.52 -6.16 10.67
N ILE A 189 -8.48 -6.41 11.52
CA ILE A 189 -9.81 -6.90 11.15
C ILE A 189 -10.81 -5.78 11.40
N ILE A 190 -11.55 -5.41 10.35
CA ILE A 190 -12.55 -4.34 10.39
C ILE A 190 -13.88 -4.94 9.96
N ASP A 191 -14.77 -5.17 10.92
CA ASP A 191 -16.14 -5.59 10.63
C ASP A 191 -17.01 -4.32 10.50
N ILE A 192 -17.57 -4.07 9.32
CA ILE A 192 -18.34 -2.85 9.01
C ILE A 192 -19.83 -3.14 8.87
N PRO A 193 -20.72 -2.18 9.19
CA PRO A 193 -22.15 -2.31 8.91
C PRO A 193 -22.45 -2.55 7.44
N ALA A 194 -23.52 -3.28 7.15
CA ALA A 194 -23.96 -3.48 5.79
C ALA A 194 -24.33 -2.13 5.12
N GLY A 195 -23.88 -1.92 3.87
CA GLY A 195 -24.16 -0.70 3.11
C GLY A 195 -23.39 0.54 3.58
N PHE A 196 -22.25 0.35 4.22
CA PHE A 196 -21.39 1.47 4.64
C PHE A 196 -20.91 2.30 3.44
N LYS A 197 -21.15 3.63 3.47
CA LYS A 197 -21.08 4.44 2.25
C LYS A 197 -19.72 4.50 1.59
N GLU A 198 -18.72 4.95 2.34
CA GLU A 198 -17.39 5.22 1.77
C GLU A 198 -16.31 4.48 2.57
N LEU A 199 -15.52 3.67 1.88
CA LEU A 199 -14.42 2.92 2.46
C LEU A 199 -13.13 3.18 1.67
N GLU A 200 -12.09 3.59 2.38
CA GLU A 200 -10.75 3.77 1.82
C GLU A 200 -9.75 2.93 2.62
N ILE A 201 -9.02 2.07 1.92
CA ILE A 201 -7.99 1.20 2.49
C ILE A 201 -6.68 1.50 1.80
N VAL A 202 -5.66 1.75 2.60
CA VAL A 202 -4.29 1.96 2.13
C VAL A 202 -3.37 1.05 2.91
N THR A 203 -2.63 0.21 2.21
CA THR A 203 -1.54 -0.59 2.78
C THR A 203 -0.23 -0.27 2.07
N GLY A 204 0.90 -0.47 2.75
CA GLY A 204 2.22 -0.43 2.13
C GLY A 204 2.60 -1.82 1.64
N SER A 205 3.03 -2.67 2.57
CA SER A 205 3.46 -4.06 2.29
C SER A 205 2.47 -5.10 2.82
N GLY A 206 1.42 -4.70 3.52
CA GLY A 206 0.38 -5.62 3.99
C GLY A 206 -0.65 -5.91 2.91
N ASP A 207 -1.26 -7.09 2.97
CA ASP A 207 -2.30 -7.53 2.05
C ASP A 207 -3.66 -6.93 2.43
N ALA A 208 -4.53 -6.75 1.44
CA ALA A 208 -5.88 -6.25 1.62
C ALA A 208 -6.91 -7.30 1.19
N GLU A 209 -7.65 -7.85 2.15
CA GLU A 209 -8.71 -8.82 1.92
C GLU A 209 -10.09 -8.19 2.22
N LEU A 210 -10.99 -8.16 1.24
CA LEU A 210 -12.34 -7.64 1.39
C LEU A 210 -13.39 -8.71 1.03
N THR A 211 -14.32 -8.96 1.92
CA THR A 211 -15.35 -9.97 1.65
C THR A 211 -16.75 -9.53 2.12
N ASP A 212 -17.75 -9.81 1.29
CA ASP A 212 -19.16 -9.55 1.59
C ASP A 212 -19.50 -8.09 1.95
N VAL A 213 -18.81 -7.10 1.37
CA VAL A 213 -19.02 -5.68 1.69
C VAL A 213 -19.82 -4.94 0.63
N THR A 214 -20.63 -3.97 1.05
CA THR A 214 -21.51 -3.21 0.16
C THR A 214 -21.53 -1.73 0.52
N GLY A 215 -21.66 -0.82 -0.48
CA GLY A 215 -21.70 0.63 -0.24
C GLY A 215 -21.77 1.50 -1.50
N GLU A 216 -21.31 2.73 -1.40
CA GLU A 216 -21.33 3.71 -2.49
C GLU A 216 -19.93 3.84 -3.15
N THR A 217 -18.88 4.06 -2.36
CA THR A 217 -17.52 4.26 -2.87
C THR A 217 -16.51 3.40 -2.10
N LEU A 218 -15.72 2.64 -2.82
CA LEU A 218 -14.63 1.83 -2.30
C LEU A 218 -13.32 2.19 -3.00
N SER A 219 -12.28 2.46 -2.23
CA SER A 219 -10.91 2.64 -2.73
C SER A 219 -9.98 1.73 -1.96
N VAL A 220 -9.23 0.89 -2.67
CA VAL A 220 -8.20 0.00 -2.10
C VAL A 220 -6.89 0.24 -2.79
N ARG A 221 -5.84 0.52 -2.03
CA ARG A 221 -4.50 0.77 -2.56
C ARG A 221 -3.47 0.02 -1.76
N THR A 222 -2.55 -0.63 -2.46
CA THR A 222 -1.36 -1.24 -1.87
C THR A 222 -0.11 -0.87 -2.67
N ALA A 223 1.05 -0.80 -1.99
CA ALA A 223 2.31 -0.64 -2.70
C ALA A 223 2.90 -2.01 -3.09
N SER A 224 3.05 -2.95 -2.15
CA SER A 224 3.69 -4.25 -2.40
C SER A 224 2.88 -5.45 -1.93
N GLY A 225 1.78 -5.23 -1.21
CA GLY A 225 0.87 -6.31 -0.79
C GLY A 225 -0.13 -6.68 -1.88
N ASP A 226 -0.75 -7.83 -1.73
CA ASP A 226 -1.77 -8.33 -2.63
C ASP A 226 -3.16 -7.81 -2.26
N ILE A 227 -4.07 -7.80 -3.22
CA ILE A 227 -5.46 -7.40 -3.02
C ILE A 227 -6.40 -8.54 -3.40
N ASP A 228 -7.10 -9.07 -2.40
CA ASP A 228 -8.13 -10.09 -2.57
C ASP A 228 -9.52 -9.50 -2.31
N MET A 229 -10.40 -9.53 -3.30
CA MET A 229 -11.77 -9.04 -3.13
C MET A 229 -12.79 -10.08 -3.58
N SER A 230 -13.75 -10.39 -2.72
CA SER A 230 -14.83 -11.33 -3.05
C SER A 230 -16.21 -10.88 -2.58
N ARG A 231 -17.22 -11.03 -3.44
CA ARG A 231 -18.63 -10.67 -3.13
C ARG A 231 -18.80 -9.21 -2.68
N VAL A 232 -18.16 -8.30 -3.42
CA VAL A 232 -18.17 -6.86 -3.14
C VAL A 232 -19.15 -6.13 -4.07
N LYS A 233 -19.96 -5.24 -3.50
CA LYS A 233 -20.93 -4.46 -4.25
C LYS A 233 -20.89 -3.00 -3.83
N TYR A 234 -20.29 -2.18 -4.66
CA TYR A 234 -20.24 -0.71 -4.51
C TYR A 234 -20.61 -0.03 -5.83
N GLN A 235 -21.07 1.22 -5.78
CA GLN A 235 -21.34 1.96 -7.02
C GLN A 235 -20.01 2.26 -7.74
N ASN A 236 -19.03 2.77 -7.01
CA ASN A 236 -17.72 3.10 -7.54
C ASN A 236 -16.64 2.32 -6.78
N ILE A 237 -15.83 1.57 -7.50
CA ILE A 237 -14.71 0.79 -6.97
C ILE A 237 -13.44 1.20 -7.69
N ASN A 238 -12.42 1.59 -6.93
CA ASN A 238 -11.07 1.84 -7.43
C ASN A 238 -10.08 0.95 -6.67
N VAL A 239 -9.35 0.12 -7.39
CA VAL A 239 -8.36 -0.81 -6.86
C VAL A 239 -7.02 -0.56 -7.53
N SER A 240 -5.96 -0.42 -6.75
CA SER A 240 -4.62 -0.25 -7.32
C SER A 240 -3.54 -0.93 -6.50
N ALA A 241 -2.64 -1.64 -7.19
CA ALA A 241 -1.43 -2.22 -6.64
C ALA A 241 -0.20 -1.73 -7.43
N THR A 242 0.92 -1.51 -6.75
CA THR A 242 2.15 -1.18 -7.48
C THR A 242 2.92 -2.45 -7.84
N SER A 243 3.19 -3.33 -6.88
CA SER A 243 3.95 -4.57 -7.12
C SER A 243 3.22 -5.85 -6.69
N GLY A 244 2.08 -5.73 -6.00
CA GLY A 244 1.26 -6.88 -5.59
C GLY A 244 0.27 -7.30 -6.66
N ASP A 245 -0.22 -8.52 -6.54
CA ASP A 245 -1.23 -9.09 -7.42
C ASP A 245 -2.65 -8.68 -6.98
N ILE A 246 -3.57 -8.67 -7.92
CA ILE A 246 -4.97 -8.31 -7.69
C ILE A 246 -5.86 -9.49 -8.08
N GLU A 247 -6.51 -10.12 -7.10
CA GLU A 247 -7.50 -11.17 -7.31
C GLU A 247 -8.90 -10.66 -6.93
N ILE A 248 -9.82 -10.58 -7.92
CA ILE A 248 -11.16 -10.02 -7.73
C ILE A 248 -12.23 -10.98 -8.26
N LYS A 249 -13.14 -11.38 -7.35
CA LYS A 249 -14.24 -12.31 -7.69
C LYS A 249 -15.61 -11.80 -7.22
N ASP A 250 -16.63 -12.04 -8.05
CA ASP A 250 -18.04 -11.77 -7.71
C ASP A 250 -18.31 -10.29 -7.36
N ILE A 251 -17.96 -9.38 -8.26
CA ILE A 251 -18.09 -7.93 -8.05
C ILE A 251 -19.26 -7.36 -8.85
N ALA A 252 -20.00 -6.45 -8.20
CA ALA A 252 -21.02 -5.65 -8.86
C ALA A 252 -20.75 -4.14 -8.64
N ALA A 253 -20.64 -3.37 -9.74
CA ALA A 253 -20.35 -1.94 -9.68
C ALA A 253 -21.02 -1.16 -10.83
N GLU A 254 -21.15 0.15 -10.69
CA GLU A 254 -21.38 1.02 -11.84
C GLU A 254 -20.06 1.33 -12.54
N LEU A 255 -19.04 1.71 -11.76
CA LEU A 255 -17.68 1.92 -12.24
C LEU A 255 -16.73 1.04 -11.45
N LEU A 256 -15.95 0.21 -12.15
CA LEU A 256 -14.85 -0.57 -11.60
C LEU A 256 -13.57 -0.19 -12.33
N GLU A 257 -12.63 0.40 -11.59
CA GLU A 257 -11.30 0.74 -12.09
C GLU A 257 -10.26 -0.10 -11.35
N ILE A 258 -9.42 -0.83 -12.10
CA ILE A 258 -8.37 -1.70 -11.57
C ILE A 258 -7.06 -1.34 -12.26
N GLY A 259 -6.02 -1.09 -11.46
CA GLY A 259 -4.70 -0.76 -11.95
C GLY A 259 -3.61 -1.53 -11.23
N ALA A 260 -2.71 -2.17 -11.97
CA ALA A 260 -1.49 -2.76 -11.47
C ALA A 260 -0.27 -2.18 -12.21
N THR A 261 0.86 -2.01 -11.54
CA THR A 261 2.07 -1.59 -12.24
C THR A 261 2.92 -2.78 -12.63
N SER A 262 3.23 -3.69 -11.72
CA SER A 262 4.08 -4.88 -11.98
C SER A 262 3.44 -6.20 -11.57
N GLY A 263 2.32 -6.17 -10.87
CA GLY A 263 1.57 -7.36 -10.47
C GLY A 263 0.55 -7.78 -11.52
N ASP A 264 0.10 -9.01 -11.43
CA ASP A 264 -0.93 -9.58 -12.28
C ASP A 264 -2.34 -9.25 -11.77
N ALA A 265 -3.32 -9.23 -12.65
CA ALA A 265 -4.71 -8.99 -12.31
C ALA A 265 -5.61 -10.14 -12.77
N GLU A 266 -6.11 -10.95 -11.84
CA GLU A 266 -7.10 -12.01 -12.10
C GLU A 266 -8.48 -11.53 -11.66
N ILE A 267 -9.43 -11.49 -12.62
CA ILE A 267 -10.74 -10.89 -12.43
C ILE A 267 -11.81 -11.85 -12.92
N GLU A 268 -12.72 -12.25 -12.04
CA GLU A 268 -13.74 -13.24 -12.36
C GLU A 268 -15.14 -12.81 -11.91
N ASN A 269 -16.16 -13.13 -12.70
CA ASN A 269 -17.57 -12.90 -12.38
C ASN A 269 -17.90 -11.41 -12.10
N ILE A 270 -17.57 -10.52 -13.01
CA ILE A 270 -17.79 -9.08 -12.85
C ILE A 270 -19.08 -8.63 -13.55
N SER A 271 -19.86 -7.84 -12.86
CA SER A 271 -21.01 -7.11 -13.42
C SER A 271 -20.81 -5.61 -13.22
N ALA A 272 -20.58 -4.85 -14.31
CA ALA A 272 -20.33 -3.41 -14.22
C ALA A 272 -21.00 -2.64 -15.37
N LYS A 273 -21.28 -1.34 -15.19
CA LYS A 273 -21.59 -0.47 -16.32
C LYS A 273 -20.31 -0.14 -17.08
N MET A 274 -19.28 0.28 -16.37
CA MET A 274 -17.96 0.56 -16.92
C MET A 274 -16.88 -0.20 -16.16
N LEU A 275 -16.06 -0.93 -16.90
CA LEU A 275 -14.88 -1.63 -16.39
C LEU A 275 -13.64 -1.03 -17.03
N LYS A 276 -12.66 -0.62 -16.25
CA LYS A 276 -11.34 -0.21 -16.71
C LYS A 276 -10.28 -1.06 -16.05
N LEU A 277 -9.45 -1.69 -16.86
CA LEU A 277 -8.31 -2.50 -16.44
C LEU A 277 -7.06 -1.91 -17.04
N SER A 278 -6.02 -1.71 -16.21
CA SER A 278 -4.73 -1.23 -16.69
C SER A 278 -3.59 -1.90 -15.97
N THR A 279 -2.62 -2.42 -16.72
CA THR A 279 -1.35 -2.91 -16.19
C THR A 279 -0.18 -2.33 -16.98
N SER A 280 0.98 -2.20 -16.35
CA SER A 280 2.19 -1.78 -17.06
C SER A 280 3.04 -2.97 -17.47
N SER A 281 3.29 -3.93 -16.58
CA SER A 281 4.14 -5.09 -16.85
C SER A 281 3.54 -6.43 -16.45
N GLY A 282 2.41 -6.43 -15.75
CA GLY A 282 1.71 -7.65 -15.34
C GLY A 282 0.66 -8.11 -16.38
N ASP A 283 0.27 -9.34 -16.26
CA ASP A 283 -0.76 -9.94 -17.10
C ASP A 283 -2.18 -9.65 -16.57
N VAL A 284 -3.15 -9.59 -17.46
CA VAL A 284 -4.57 -9.43 -17.12
C VAL A 284 -5.35 -10.65 -17.54
N GLU A 285 -5.96 -11.33 -16.60
CA GLU A 285 -6.90 -12.40 -16.88
C GLU A 285 -8.30 -12.01 -16.39
N ALA A 286 -9.22 -11.79 -17.34
CA ALA A 286 -10.58 -11.37 -17.05
C ALA A 286 -11.60 -12.39 -17.60
N ARG A 287 -12.28 -13.10 -16.69
CA ARG A 287 -13.24 -14.16 -17.02
C ARG A 287 -14.66 -13.81 -16.58
N ASN A 288 -15.63 -14.22 -17.41
CA ASN A 288 -17.05 -14.05 -17.12
C ASN A 288 -17.45 -12.60 -16.82
N ILE A 289 -17.02 -11.68 -17.66
CA ILE A 289 -17.29 -10.25 -17.53
C ILE A 289 -18.62 -9.89 -18.21
N VAL A 290 -19.47 -9.17 -17.50
CA VAL A 290 -20.70 -8.57 -18.05
C VAL A 290 -20.61 -7.06 -17.84
N ALA A 291 -20.46 -6.30 -18.94
CA ALA A 291 -20.32 -4.86 -18.86
C ALA A 291 -20.96 -4.14 -20.06
N GLU A 292 -21.38 -2.88 -19.86
CA GLU A 292 -21.81 -2.03 -20.98
C GLU A 292 -20.58 -1.53 -21.75
N GLN A 293 -19.53 -1.14 -21.03
CA GLN A 293 -18.28 -0.70 -21.61
C GLN A 293 -17.09 -1.27 -20.85
N THR A 294 -16.10 -1.77 -21.58
CA THR A 294 -14.83 -2.24 -21.03
C THR A 294 -13.66 -1.59 -21.74
N GLU A 295 -12.71 -1.12 -20.99
CA GLU A 295 -11.42 -0.60 -21.45
C GLU A 295 -10.30 -1.40 -20.79
N VAL A 296 -9.45 -2.06 -21.61
CA VAL A 296 -8.29 -2.83 -21.15
C VAL A 296 -7.04 -2.22 -21.76
N ARG A 297 -6.05 -1.92 -20.92
CA ARG A 297 -4.75 -1.38 -21.34
C ARG A 297 -3.64 -2.19 -20.66
N THR A 298 -2.76 -2.74 -21.48
CA THR A 298 -1.51 -3.34 -21.02
C THR A 298 -0.34 -2.68 -21.75
N SER A 299 0.79 -2.50 -21.11
CA SER A 299 1.98 -1.95 -21.78
C SER A 299 2.93 -3.05 -22.23
N SER A 300 3.19 -4.06 -21.40
CA SER A 300 4.12 -5.17 -21.72
C SER A 300 3.59 -6.54 -21.35
N GLY A 301 2.47 -6.64 -20.65
CA GLY A 301 1.85 -7.92 -20.27
C GLY A 301 0.82 -8.40 -21.30
N ASP A 302 0.46 -9.66 -21.18
CA ASP A 302 -0.59 -10.28 -21.97
C ASP A 302 -1.97 -10.01 -21.38
N SER A 303 -3.01 -10.05 -22.20
CA SER A 303 -4.38 -9.87 -21.72
C SER A 303 -5.33 -10.91 -22.29
N GLU A 304 -5.88 -11.74 -21.39
CA GLU A 304 -6.95 -12.67 -21.73
C GLU A 304 -8.30 -12.13 -21.21
N PHE A 305 -9.24 -11.94 -22.11
CA PHE A 305 -10.55 -11.41 -21.78
C PHE A 305 -11.68 -12.30 -22.31
N SER A 306 -12.60 -12.66 -21.42
CA SER A 306 -13.82 -13.39 -21.79
C SER A 306 -15.05 -12.80 -21.12
N GLY A 307 -16.13 -12.62 -21.90
CA GLY A 307 -17.35 -12.05 -21.34
C GLY A 307 -18.34 -11.52 -22.38
N ARG A 308 -19.37 -10.85 -21.90
CA ARG A 308 -20.38 -10.13 -22.71
C ARG A 308 -20.27 -8.64 -22.47
N VAL A 309 -19.77 -7.91 -23.47
CA VAL A 309 -19.54 -6.47 -23.38
C VAL A 309 -20.18 -5.79 -24.60
N ALA A 310 -20.92 -4.71 -24.38
CA ALA A 310 -21.52 -3.96 -25.47
C ALA A 310 -20.50 -3.10 -26.24
N LYS A 311 -19.49 -2.56 -25.54
CA LYS A 311 -18.38 -1.81 -26.13
C LYS A 311 -17.06 -2.23 -25.48
N TYR A 312 -16.12 -2.69 -26.30
CA TYR A 312 -14.79 -3.10 -25.85
C TYR A 312 -13.71 -2.25 -26.52
N PHE A 313 -12.76 -1.78 -25.70
CA PHE A 313 -11.58 -1.04 -26.13
C PHE A 313 -10.34 -1.69 -25.51
N GLY A 314 -9.66 -2.53 -26.29
CA GLY A 314 -8.39 -3.16 -25.90
C GLY A 314 -7.21 -2.42 -26.50
N ARG A 315 -6.14 -2.26 -25.74
CA ARG A 315 -4.85 -1.73 -26.22
C ARG A 315 -3.71 -2.41 -25.47
N SER A 316 -2.86 -3.11 -26.22
CA SER A 316 -1.59 -3.65 -25.75
C SER A 316 -0.42 -2.87 -26.39
N GLY A 317 0.67 -2.67 -25.67
CA GLY A 317 1.90 -2.09 -26.17
C GLY A 317 2.81 -3.11 -26.84
N SER A 318 3.23 -4.16 -26.12
CA SER A 318 4.11 -5.23 -26.57
C SER A 318 3.69 -6.63 -26.12
N GLY A 319 2.50 -6.81 -25.58
CA GLY A 319 1.88 -8.11 -25.27
C GLY A 319 0.84 -8.53 -26.33
N ASP A 320 0.28 -9.74 -26.17
CA ASP A 320 -0.78 -10.32 -26.99
C ASP A 320 -2.17 -10.09 -26.40
#